data_fe4219369d8ce6c385b8e74d6fec0869
#
_entry.id   fe4219369d8ce6c385b8e74d6fec0869
#
_cell.length_a   1.000
_cell.length_b   1.000
_cell.length_c   1.000
_cell.angle_alpha   90.00
_cell.angle_beta   90.00
_cell.angle_gamma   90.00
#
_symmetry.space_group_name_H-M   'P 1'
#
loop_
_entity.id
_entity.type
_entity.pdbx_description
1 polymer ?
#
loop_
_entity_poly.entity_id
_entity_poly.type
_entity_poly.pdbx_seq_one_letter_code
_entity_poly.pdbx_strand_id
1 'polypeptide(L)'
;MKFPESTAGVALVSILLAALVSGCATSPKHSYIPVETDYYANVDLENRNAPSIQYTENEPEQVLEEELTALDKIGKWEESPAVIETVEPEEVTYDFPVVINKQVEFYLDLFQTNQRRYFERWLARSTRYLPYIQEKLAEAGLPLDLAYLAMIESGYNPSAYSKSHAVGMWQFISSTGKNYGLRINSWIDERRDPEKATRAAIDYLSFLYGEFNSWYLAVAAYNAGEGKIGRGIKKYKTDDFWKLASKKYLKLETKRYVPKLIAAILIAKDPEKYGFDSIDYQQPMEYDVINVPPRTDLNAVALASNFSVEKIRELNNELLKNYTPPGQKSYDLKIPSGTYDLVARNLSRLHPVVTTDFLTHVVQKGDTLTAICRRYNLSKTTLLKANNLRSARLLAGQRLRIPQQATKYVLLREGETPEKRFAGAGKGGALFLHEIKKGETLSRISKLYSVPIEVIMQWNDLESMHKITAGQHLALYLDRPAEGTGTTAAAAGSGSTKTGDDVKVTYYLVKDGDSLWAIARKFQVSANQIKKWNNLKSNLIHPGIRLVVRKV
;
A
#
# COMPACT_ATOMS: atom_id res chain seq x y z
N MET A 1 19.90 -77.84 -32.96
CA MET A 1 21.23 -77.91 -33.64
C MET A 1 22.13 -76.87 -33.00
N LYS A 2 23.05 -77.37 -32.17
CA LYS A 2 24.46 -77.07 -32.10
C LYS A 2 24.91 -75.58 -31.99
N PHE A 3 25.44 -75.27 -30.82
CA PHE A 3 26.51 -74.34 -30.51
C PHE A 3 27.75 -74.54 -31.41
N PRO A 4 28.72 -73.67 -31.51
CA PRO A 4 29.78 -73.48 -30.54
C PRO A 4 30.16 -71.98 -30.34
N GLU A 5 30.50 -71.55 -29.14
CA GLU A 5 31.80 -71.49 -28.44
C GLU A 5 33.00 -70.92 -29.23
N SER A 6 33.60 -69.97 -28.64
CA SER A 6 34.96 -69.77 -28.11
C SER A 6 35.45 -68.35 -28.47
N THR A 7 36.31 -67.64 -27.81
CA THR A 7 37.21 -67.75 -26.67
C THR A 7 37.84 -66.36 -26.41
N ALA A 8 37.99 -66.06 -25.17
CA ALA A 8 39.18 -65.55 -24.47
C ALA A 8 39.96 -64.28 -24.93
N GLY A 9 40.18 -63.43 -24.02
CA GLY A 9 41.19 -62.37 -24.00
C GLY A 9 41.12 -61.55 -22.69
N VAL A 10 41.73 -62.02 -21.75
CA VAL A 10 42.48 -61.71 -20.56
C VAL A 10 43.04 -60.24 -20.45
N ALA A 11 42.89 -59.70 -19.24
CA ALA A 11 43.76 -58.88 -18.39
C ALA A 11 43.38 -57.39 -18.37
N LEU A 12 43.25 -56.75 -17.27
CA LEU A 12 44.03 -56.58 -16.07
C LEU A 12 43.24 -55.80 -15.00
N VAL A 13 43.16 -56.31 -13.85
CA VAL A 13 43.14 -55.79 -12.49
C VAL A 13 43.35 -54.27 -12.33
N SER A 14 42.42 -53.63 -11.72
CA SER A 14 42.69 -52.59 -10.73
C SER A 14 41.59 -52.59 -9.67
N ILE A 15 41.99 -53.07 -8.52
CA ILE A 15 41.27 -53.03 -7.24
C ILE A 15 41.10 -51.57 -6.84
N LEU A 16 39.86 -51.12 -6.67
CA LEU A 16 39.59 -49.94 -5.88
C LEU A 16 38.47 -50.25 -4.90
N LEU A 17 38.82 -50.19 -3.62
CA LEU A 17 38.00 -50.41 -2.44
C LEU A 17 36.71 -49.63 -2.54
N ALA A 18 35.59 -50.32 -2.54
CA ALA A 18 34.29 -49.75 -2.23
C ALA A 18 34.16 -49.59 -0.71
N ALA A 19 34.43 -48.39 -0.20
CA ALA A 19 34.00 -48.00 1.13
C ALA A 19 32.48 -47.73 1.10
N LEU A 20 31.71 -48.66 1.64
CA LEU A 20 30.33 -48.43 2.02
C LEU A 20 30.25 -47.34 3.09
N VAL A 21 30.02 -46.10 2.67
CA VAL A 21 29.59 -45.05 3.58
C VAL A 21 28.09 -45.06 3.58
N SER A 22 27.53 -45.64 4.63
CA SER A 22 26.12 -45.39 5.03
C SER A 22 25.99 -43.92 5.37
N GLY A 23 25.64 -43.11 4.38
CA GLY A 23 25.28 -41.72 4.57
C GLY A 23 23.89 -41.65 5.14
N CYS A 24 23.77 -41.56 6.46
CA CYS A 24 22.56 -40.98 7.07
C CYS A 24 22.41 -39.58 6.51
N ALA A 25 21.37 -39.37 5.73
CA ALA A 25 20.91 -38.03 5.36
C ALA A 25 20.48 -37.29 6.63
N THR A 26 21.41 -36.57 7.22
CA THR A 26 21.09 -35.59 8.26
C THR A 26 20.47 -34.39 7.55
N SER A 27 19.17 -34.23 7.72
CA SER A 27 18.48 -32.96 7.44
C SER A 27 19.29 -31.81 8.05
N PRO A 28 19.48 -30.69 7.35
CA PRO A 28 20.24 -29.58 7.91
C PRO A 28 19.54 -29.13 9.20
N LYS A 29 20.26 -29.24 10.30
CA LYS A 29 19.85 -28.63 11.57
C LYS A 29 19.77 -27.14 11.35
N HIS A 30 18.56 -26.59 11.24
CA HIS A 30 18.35 -25.15 11.32
C HIS A 30 18.79 -24.72 12.72
N SER A 31 19.97 -24.12 12.80
CA SER A 31 20.40 -23.38 13.97
C SER A 31 19.48 -22.15 14.07
N TYR A 32 18.73 -22.11 15.15
CA TYR A 32 17.95 -20.94 15.55
C TYR A 32 18.94 -19.81 15.81
N ILE A 33 19.05 -18.88 14.87
CA ILE A 33 19.70 -17.59 15.08
C ILE A 33 18.63 -16.72 15.74
N PRO A 34 18.84 -16.19 16.95
CA PRO A 34 17.91 -15.23 17.51
C PRO A 34 17.85 -14.05 16.55
N VAL A 35 16.68 -13.78 16.00
CA VAL A 35 16.43 -12.56 15.23
C VAL A 35 16.53 -11.40 16.21
N GLU A 36 17.54 -10.58 16.04
CA GLU A 36 17.67 -9.31 16.75
C GLU A 36 16.37 -8.52 16.62
N THR A 37 15.75 -8.27 17.76
CA THR A 37 14.49 -7.50 17.90
C THR A 37 14.64 -6.03 17.50
N ASP A 38 15.82 -5.58 17.11
CA ASP A 38 16.13 -4.19 16.75
C ASP A 38 15.86 -3.82 15.29
N TYR A 39 15.45 -4.79 14.44
CA TYR A 39 15.26 -4.52 13.01
C TYR A 39 14.11 -3.55 12.70
N TYR A 40 13.07 -3.54 13.55
CA TYR A 40 11.92 -2.63 13.36
C TYR A 40 12.05 -1.29 14.08
N ALA A 41 12.88 -1.20 15.10
CA ALA A 41 13.12 0.06 15.82
C ALA A 41 13.97 1.07 15.01
N ASN A 42 14.83 0.60 14.10
CA ASN A 42 15.70 1.45 13.28
C ASN A 42 15.11 1.88 11.94
N VAL A 43 13.99 1.28 11.49
CA VAL A 43 13.33 1.65 10.22
C VAL A 43 12.65 3.03 10.31
N ASP A 44 12.33 3.47 11.52
CA ASP A 44 11.56 4.71 11.75
C ASP A 44 12.39 6.01 11.75
N LEU A 45 13.71 5.95 11.78
CA LEU A 45 14.53 7.14 12.00
C LEU A 45 14.94 7.89 10.72
N GLU A 46 14.96 7.22 9.56
CA GLU A 46 15.40 7.86 8.31
C GLU A 46 14.28 8.42 7.43
N ASN A 47 13.03 8.08 7.65
CA ASN A 47 11.94 8.55 6.79
C ASN A 47 10.60 8.74 7.51
N ARG A 48 10.53 9.69 8.45
CA ARG A 48 9.30 10.07 9.16
C ARG A 48 8.27 10.80 8.30
N ASN A 49 8.52 10.98 7.01
CA ASN A 49 7.56 11.44 6.00
C ASN A 49 6.98 10.33 5.14
N ALA A 50 7.40 9.09 5.31
CA ALA A 50 6.56 8.03 4.81
C ALA A 50 5.25 8.12 5.61
N PRO A 51 4.07 8.21 4.96
CA PRO A 51 2.84 7.98 5.67
C PRO A 51 3.06 6.67 6.42
N SER A 52 2.84 6.70 7.73
CA SER A 52 2.94 5.51 8.58
C SER A 52 2.27 4.37 7.83
N ILE A 53 3.00 3.28 7.61
CA ILE A 53 2.39 2.07 7.07
C ILE A 53 1.20 1.83 7.98
N GLN A 54 -0.01 2.06 7.47
CA GLN A 54 -1.21 1.74 8.24
C GLN A 54 -1.26 0.23 8.26
N TYR A 55 -0.72 -0.36 9.31
CA TYR A 55 -1.02 -1.72 9.66
C TYR A 55 -2.50 -1.73 10.03
N THR A 56 -3.32 -2.22 9.13
CA THR A 56 -4.68 -2.58 9.51
C THR A 56 -4.54 -3.83 10.35
N GLU A 57 -4.81 -3.70 11.63
CA GLU A 57 -4.88 -4.85 12.51
C GLU A 57 -5.84 -5.88 11.90
N ASN A 58 -5.42 -7.15 11.87
CA ASN A 58 -6.35 -8.26 11.75
C ASN A 58 -7.34 -8.14 12.91
N GLU A 59 -8.44 -8.86 12.83
CA GLU A 59 -9.50 -8.88 13.86
C GLU A 59 -8.97 -8.52 15.25
N PRO A 60 -9.63 -7.61 15.99
CA PRO A 60 -9.20 -7.24 17.33
C PRO A 60 -8.96 -8.50 18.17
N GLU A 61 -7.92 -8.52 18.99
CA GLU A 61 -7.56 -9.68 19.84
C GLU A 61 -8.74 -10.16 20.69
N GLN A 62 -9.57 -9.23 21.15
CA GLN A 62 -10.77 -9.52 21.89
C GLN A 62 -11.75 -10.39 21.10
N VAL A 63 -11.90 -10.15 19.80
CA VAL A 63 -12.76 -10.95 18.91
C VAL A 63 -12.22 -12.38 18.78
N LEU A 64 -10.90 -12.55 18.70
CA LEU A 64 -10.27 -13.87 18.64
C LEU A 64 -10.44 -14.65 19.96
N GLU A 65 -10.25 -13.99 21.09
CA GLU A 65 -10.43 -14.63 22.42
C GLU A 65 -11.89 -15.05 22.66
N GLU A 66 -12.84 -14.21 22.28
CA GLU A 66 -14.27 -14.52 22.33
C GLU A 66 -14.62 -15.70 21.44
N GLU A 67 -14.11 -15.72 20.20
CA GLU A 67 -14.27 -16.82 19.24
C GLU A 67 -13.75 -18.14 19.83
N LEU A 68 -12.51 -18.16 20.32
CA LEU A 68 -11.89 -19.37 20.89
C LEU A 68 -12.63 -19.86 22.12
N THR A 69 -13.08 -18.95 22.98
CA THR A 69 -13.86 -19.28 24.16
C THR A 69 -15.23 -19.89 23.81
N ALA A 70 -15.90 -19.36 22.81
CA ALA A 70 -17.18 -19.87 22.33
C ALA A 70 -17.01 -21.24 21.67
N LEU A 71 -15.98 -21.42 20.86
CA LEU A 71 -15.66 -22.70 20.20
C LEU A 71 -15.33 -23.81 21.22
N ASP A 72 -14.63 -23.51 22.31
CA ASP A 72 -14.30 -24.48 23.33
C ASP A 72 -15.55 -25.05 24.05
N LYS A 73 -16.61 -24.24 24.13
CA LYS A 73 -17.90 -24.64 24.72
C LYS A 73 -18.69 -25.63 23.89
N ILE A 74 -18.41 -25.80 22.60
CA ILE A 74 -19.13 -26.73 21.70
C ILE A 74 -18.88 -28.20 22.11
N GLY A 75 -17.78 -28.47 22.77
CA GLY A 75 -17.49 -29.79 23.34
C GLY A 75 -16.61 -30.65 22.44
N LYS A 76 -16.88 -31.96 22.42
CA LYS A 76 -16.03 -32.95 21.72
C LYS A 76 -16.00 -32.73 20.22
N TRP A 77 -14.80 -32.80 19.67
CA TRP A 77 -14.57 -32.84 18.22
C TRP A 77 -15.00 -34.18 17.65
N GLU A 78 -15.75 -34.12 16.56
CA GLU A 78 -16.19 -35.29 15.83
C GLU A 78 -15.01 -35.95 15.10
N GLU A 79 -14.87 -37.28 15.24
CA GLU A 79 -13.69 -38.02 14.79
C GLU A 79 -13.78 -38.53 13.34
N SER A 80 -14.78 -38.33 12.60
CA SER A 80 -14.90 -38.73 11.18
C SER A 80 -16.22 -38.22 10.63
N PRO A 81 -16.37 -36.93 10.43
CA PRO A 81 -17.58 -36.40 9.81
C PRO A 81 -17.67 -36.87 8.35
N ALA A 82 -18.89 -37.16 7.90
CA ALA A 82 -19.12 -37.53 6.51
C ALA A 82 -18.86 -36.35 5.57
N VAL A 83 -18.11 -36.57 4.51
CA VAL A 83 -17.93 -35.60 3.43
C VAL A 83 -19.25 -35.50 2.66
N ILE A 84 -19.66 -34.27 2.35
CA ILE A 84 -20.81 -34.04 1.49
C ILE A 84 -20.38 -34.36 0.06
N GLU A 85 -20.92 -35.42 -0.51
CA GLU A 85 -20.87 -35.64 -1.94
C GLU A 85 -22.02 -34.84 -2.56
N THR A 86 -21.68 -33.90 -3.45
CA THR A 86 -22.69 -33.15 -4.22
C THR A 86 -23.42 -34.10 -5.16
N VAL A 87 -24.64 -34.48 -4.79
CA VAL A 87 -25.43 -35.50 -5.51
C VAL A 87 -26.34 -34.90 -6.59
N GLU A 88 -26.49 -33.57 -6.60
CA GLU A 88 -27.32 -32.87 -7.58
C GLU A 88 -26.49 -31.87 -8.40
N PRO A 89 -26.63 -31.84 -9.75
CA PRO A 89 -25.75 -31.07 -10.62
C PRO A 89 -26.06 -29.57 -10.72
N GLU A 90 -26.86 -28.98 -9.84
CA GLU A 90 -27.42 -27.68 -10.17
C GLU A 90 -26.76 -26.47 -9.58
N GLU A 91 -26.01 -26.46 -8.45
CA GLU A 91 -25.78 -25.09 -7.93
C GLU A 91 -24.36 -24.72 -7.48
N VAL A 92 -23.65 -25.53 -6.73
CA VAL A 92 -22.32 -25.16 -6.23
C VAL A 92 -21.40 -26.38 -6.14
N THR A 93 -20.34 -26.40 -6.93
CA THR A 93 -19.34 -27.46 -6.86
C THR A 93 -18.22 -27.09 -5.91
N TYR A 94 -17.76 -28.00 -5.06
CA TYR A 94 -16.64 -27.84 -4.15
C TYR A 94 -15.50 -28.75 -4.59
N ASP A 95 -14.30 -28.18 -4.73
CA ASP A 95 -13.08 -28.95 -5.04
C ASP A 95 -12.16 -29.11 -3.82
N PHE A 96 -12.50 -28.47 -2.71
CA PHE A 96 -11.99 -28.75 -1.37
C PHE A 96 -12.98 -29.63 -0.62
N PRO A 97 -12.53 -30.66 0.15
CA PRO A 97 -13.47 -31.54 0.88
C PRO A 97 -14.33 -30.73 1.86
N VAL A 98 -15.64 -30.87 1.75
CA VAL A 98 -16.61 -30.17 2.62
C VAL A 98 -17.31 -31.16 3.51
N VAL A 99 -17.39 -30.86 4.81
CA VAL A 99 -18.17 -31.58 5.80
C VAL A 99 -19.01 -30.60 6.61
N ILE A 100 -20.18 -31.01 7.05
CA ILE A 100 -20.99 -30.25 8.02
C ILE A 100 -20.94 -30.98 9.35
N ASN A 101 -20.34 -30.36 10.33
CA ASN A 101 -20.29 -30.81 11.72
C ASN A 101 -20.48 -29.61 12.66
N LYS A 102 -20.60 -29.87 13.95
CA LYS A 102 -20.83 -28.81 14.95
C LYS A 102 -19.84 -27.67 14.90
N GLN A 103 -18.60 -27.94 14.52
CA GLN A 103 -17.55 -26.90 14.43
C GLN A 103 -17.73 -26.04 13.20
N VAL A 104 -18.14 -26.65 12.08
CA VAL A 104 -18.47 -25.89 10.85
C VAL A 104 -19.76 -25.09 11.04
N GLU A 105 -20.80 -25.69 11.63
CA GLU A 105 -22.06 -25.01 11.96
C GLU A 105 -21.82 -23.80 12.86
N PHE A 106 -20.93 -23.93 13.85
CA PHE A 106 -20.52 -22.80 14.69
C PHE A 106 -19.96 -21.63 13.88
N TYR A 107 -19.07 -21.89 12.89
CA TYR A 107 -18.51 -20.83 12.07
C TYR A 107 -19.54 -20.26 11.08
N LEU A 108 -20.45 -21.07 10.57
CA LEU A 108 -21.57 -20.58 9.77
C LEU A 108 -22.43 -19.60 10.57
N ASP A 109 -22.80 -19.95 11.80
CA ASP A 109 -23.54 -19.04 12.70
C ASP A 109 -22.73 -17.78 13.04
N LEU A 110 -21.47 -17.93 13.44
CA LEU A 110 -20.58 -16.84 13.83
C LEU A 110 -20.44 -15.80 12.71
N PHE A 111 -20.23 -16.24 11.47
CA PHE A 111 -20.09 -15.35 10.33
C PHE A 111 -21.40 -14.66 9.92
N GLN A 112 -22.54 -15.31 10.15
CA GLN A 112 -23.84 -14.72 9.89
C GLN A 112 -24.31 -13.76 11.01
N THR A 113 -23.71 -13.86 12.21
CA THR A 113 -24.14 -13.09 13.39
C THR A 113 -23.03 -12.14 13.90
N ASN A 114 -22.23 -12.58 14.85
CA ASN A 114 -21.26 -11.75 15.58
C ASN A 114 -20.14 -11.18 14.69
N GLN A 115 -19.73 -11.93 13.67
CA GLN A 115 -18.69 -11.51 12.74
C GLN A 115 -19.23 -11.10 11.36
N ARG A 116 -20.55 -10.89 11.23
CA ARG A 116 -21.20 -10.56 9.97
C ARG A 116 -20.53 -9.38 9.25
N ARG A 117 -20.30 -8.26 9.94
CA ARG A 117 -19.66 -7.06 9.33
C ARG A 117 -18.23 -7.30 8.85
N TYR A 118 -17.51 -8.23 9.50
CA TYR A 118 -16.17 -8.62 9.05
C TYR A 118 -16.26 -9.46 7.80
N PHE A 119 -17.18 -10.43 7.78
CA PHE A 119 -17.36 -11.32 6.65
C PHE A 119 -17.89 -10.58 5.40
N GLU A 120 -18.81 -9.63 5.55
CA GLU A 120 -19.26 -8.74 4.48
C GLU A 120 -18.08 -7.99 3.82
N ARG A 121 -17.15 -7.48 4.63
CA ARG A 121 -15.93 -6.84 4.08
C ARG A 121 -15.00 -7.82 3.39
N TRP A 122 -14.94 -9.07 3.85
CA TRP A 122 -14.16 -10.12 3.20
C TRP A 122 -14.75 -10.49 1.85
N LEU A 123 -16.06 -10.66 1.79
CA LEU A 123 -16.80 -10.87 0.53
C LEU A 123 -16.60 -9.69 -0.43
N ALA A 124 -16.76 -8.47 0.05
CA ALA A 124 -16.56 -7.28 -0.77
C ALA A 124 -15.16 -7.20 -1.42
N ARG A 125 -14.11 -7.61 -0.69
CA ARG A 125 -12.73 -7.63 -1.21
C ARG A 125 -12.42 -8.85 -2.06
N SER A 126 -13.13 -9.95 -1.89
CA SER A 126 -12.82 -11.22 -2.55
C SER A 126 -12.75 -11.08 -4.06
N THR A 127 -13.72 -10.42 -4.68
CA THR A 127 -13.81 -10.22 -6.13
C THR A 127 -12.61 -9.47 -6.72
N ARG A 128 -11.89 -8.72 -5.90
CA ARG A 128 -10.69 -8.02 -6.33
C ARG A 128 -9.53 -8.98 -6.62
N TYR A 129 -9.42 -10.08 -5.89
CA TYR A 129 -8.26 -10.98 -5.93
C TYR A 129 -8.59 -12.39 -6.37
N LEU A 130 -9.83 -12.88 -6.17
CA LEU A 130 -10.24 -14.24 -6.49
C LEU A 130 -9.94 -14.64 -7.94
N PRO A 131 -10.24 -13.82 -8.97
CA PRO A 131 -9.98 -14.24 -10.34
C PRO A 131 -8.51 -14.61 -10.57
N TYR A 132 -7.59 -13.79 -10.08
CA TYR A 132 -6.16 -14.05 -10.19
C TYR A 132 -5.73 -15.28 -9.37
N ILE A 133 -6.20 -15.40 -8.11
CA ILE A 133 -5.81 -16.51 -7.23
C ILE A 133 -6.29 -17.83 -7.82
N GLN A 134 -7.53 -17.90 -8.27
CA GLN A 134 -8.12 -19.11 -8.85
C GLN A 134 -7.45 -19.50 -10.18
N GLU A 135 -7.10 -18.53 -11.03
CA GLU A 135 -6.30 -18.80 -12.23
C GLU A 135 -4.97 -19.48 -11.87
N LYS A 136 -4.25 -18.94 -10.87
CA LYS A 136 -2.95 -19.51 -10.46
C LYS A 136 -3.05 -20.84 -9.75
N LEU A 137 -4.13 -21.09 -9.00
CA LEU A 137 -4.44 -22.41 -8.43
C LEU A 137 -4.73 -23.43 -9.53
N ALA A 138 -5.52 -23.06 -10.54
CA ALA A 138 -5.82 -23.92 -11.69
C ALA A 138 -4.56 -24.27 -12.48
N GLU A 139 -3.67 -23.29 -12.75
CA GLU A 139 -2.38 -23.52 -13.41
C GLU A 139 -1.49 -24.52 -12.64
N ALA A 140 -1.60 -24.52 -11.32
CA ALA A 140 -0.85 -25.43 -10.45
C ALA A 140 -1.56 -26.79 -10.22
N GLY A 141 -2.77 -26.98 -10.74
CA GLY A 141 -3.57 -28.20 -10.53
C GLY A 141 -4.07 -28.36 -9.09
N LEU A 142 -4.27 -27.25 -8.36
CA LEU A 142 -4.74 -27.24 -6.98
C LEU A 142 -6.22 -26.87 -6.90
N PRO A 143 -6.95 -27.31 -5.84
CA PRO A 143 -8.33 -26.89 -5.63
C PRO A 143 -8.50 -25.37 -5.62
N LEU A 144 -9.46 -24.86 -6.38
CA LEU A 144 -9.76 -23.43 -6.47
C LEU A 144 -10.30 -22.86 -5.15
N ASP A 145 -10.95 -23.71 -4.36
CA ASP A 145 -11.50 -23.36 -3.05
C ASP A 145 -10.40 -23.02 -2.03
N LEU A 146 -9.13 -23.37 -2.27
CA LEU A 146 -7.99 -22.92 -1.47
C LEU A 146 -7.79 -21.38 -1.56
N ALA A 147 -8.39 -20.72 -2.53
CA ALA A 147 -8.40 -19.25 -2.59
C ALA A 147 -9.03 -18.62 -1.34
N TYR A 148 -9.98 -19.29 -0.71
CA TYR A 148 -10.64 -18.80 0.52
C TYR A 148 -9.77 -18.91 1.78
N LEU A 149 -8.58 -19.51 1.66
CA LEU A 149 -7.59 -19.48 2.73
C LEU A 149 -7.13 -18.05 3.00
N ALA A 150 -6.88 -17.25 1.95
CA ALA A 150 -6.57 -15.84 2.08
C ALA A 150 -7.71 -15.02 2.72
N MET A 151 -8.96 -15.47 2.56
CA MET A 151 -10.11 -14.87 3.25
C MET A 151 -10.01 -15.04 4.77
N ILE A 152 -9.79 -16.26 5.25
CA ILE A 152 -9.73 -16.52 6.70
C ILE A 152 -8.43 -16.03 7.35
N GLU A 153 -7.36 -15.83 6.57
CA GLU A 153 -6.08 -15.31 7.05
C GLU A 153 -6.11 -13.79 7.28
N SER A 154 -6.72 -13.05 6.37
CA SER A 154 -6.66 -11.58 6.41
C SER A 154 -7.90 -10.86 5.87
N GLY A 155 -8.92 -11.58 5.42
CA GLY A 155 -10.02 -11.03 4.64
C GLY A 155 -9.52 -10.37 3.36
N TYR A 156 -8.56 -11.00 2.66
CA TYR A 156 -7.90 -10.48 1.46
C TYR A 156 -7.23 -9.11 1.64
N ASN A 157 -6.64 -8.85 2.80
CA ASN A 157 -5.97 -7.58 3.07
C ASN A 157 -4.44 -7.69 2.84
N PRO A 158 -3.89 -7.08 1.77
CA PRO A 158 -2.45 -7.15 1.50
C PRO A 158 -1.60 -6.38 2.52
N SER A 159 -2.22 -5.49 3.30
CA SER A 159 -1.54 -4.71 4.33
C SER A 159 -1.70 -5.29 5.75
N ALA A 160 -2.34 -6.46 5.88
CA ALA A 160 -2.56 -7.08 7.18
C ALA A 160 -1.23 -7.41 7.90
N TYR A 161 -1.23 -7.21 9.20
CA TYR A 161 -0.10 -7.50 10.07
C TYR A 161 -0.58 -8.11 11.39
N SER A 162 -0.05 -9.26 11.77
CA SER A 162 -0.43 -9.95 13.00
C SER A 162 0.58 -9.74 14.13
N LYS A 163 0.19 -10.06 15.36
CA LYS A 163 1.08 -10.05 16.53
C LYS A 163 2.25 -11.03 16.42
N SER A 164 2.08 -12.11 15.66
CA SER A 164 3.15 -13.06 15.33
C SER A 164 4.02 -12.62 14.15
N HIS A 165 3.90 -11.34 13.73
CA HIS A 165 4.63 -10.75 12.61
C HIS A 165 4.36 -11.44 11.26
N ALA A 166 3.21 -12.10 11.12
CA ALA A 166 2.73 -12.53 9.82
C ALA A 166 2.18 -11.34 9.04
N VAL A 167 2.43 -11.30 7.73
CA VAL A 167 2.15 -10.13 6.88
C VAL A 167 1.46 -10.51 5.60
N GLY A 168 0.56 -9.62 5.16
CA GLY A 168 -0.05 -9.67 3.84
C GLY A 168 -1.28 -10.55 3.78
N MET A 169 -1.79 -10.71 2.57
CA MET A 169 -3.04 -11.42 2.30
C MET A 169 -3.00 -12.88 2.76
N TRP A 170 -1.85 -13.53 2.63
CA TRP A 170 -1.60 -14.93 2.97
C TRP A 170 -0.94 -15.14 4.33
N GLN A 171 -0.73 -14.09 5.11
CA GLN A 171 -0.18 -14.11 6.46
C GLN A 171 1.14 -14.91 6.61
N PHE A 172 2.06 -14.73 5.66
CA PHE A 172 3.38 -15.33 5.79
C PHE A 172 4.19 -14.72 6.93
N ILE A 173 4.80 -15.58 7.77
CA ILE A 173 5.92 -15.16 8.62
C ILE A 173 7.18 -14.99 7.76
N SER A 174 8.12 -14.14 8.21
CA SER A 174 9.30 -13.77 7.41
C SER A 174 10.14 -14.97 6.95
N SER A 175 10.36 -15.95 7.82
CA SER A 175 11.15 -17.15 7.48
C SER A 175 10.48 -17.96 6.37
N THR A 176 9.20 -18.27 6.53
CA THR A 176 8.44 -19.04 5.53
C THR A 176 8.37 -18.30 4.20
N GLY A 177 8.03 -16.98 4.22
CA GLY A 177 7.99 -16.19 3.00
C GLY A 177 9.31 -16.20 2.23
N LYS A 178 10.45 -16.07 2.91
CA LYS A 178 11.78 -16.15 2.29
C LYS A 178 12.09 -17.53 1.71
N ASN A 179 11.66 -18.60 2.38
CA ASN A 179 11.85 -19.96 1.88
C ASN A 179 11.09 -20.20 0.56
N TYR A 180 9.98 -19.50 0.37
CA TYR A 180 9.17 -19.53 -0.86
C TYR A 180 9.42 -18.32 -1.78
N GLY A 181 10.62 -17.73 -1.73
CA GLY A 181 11.13 -16.77 -2.70
C GLY A 181 10.71 -15.31 -2.49
N LEU A 182 9.97 -14.98 -1.42
CA LEU A 182 9.57 -13.60 -1.16
C LEU A 182 10.74 -12.75 -0.64
N ARG A 183 10.99 -11.63 -1.27
CA ARG A 183 12.00 -10.66 -0.84
C ARG A 183 11.46 -9.82 0.31
N ILE A 184 12.21 -9.79 1.40
CA ILE A 184 11.85 -9.04 2.60
C ILE A 184 13.10 -8.31 3.08
N ASN A 185 13.09 -6.98 3.00
CA ASN A 185 14.16 -6.09 3.44
C ASN A 185 13.60 -4.72 3.84
N SER A 186 14.46 -3.72 4.10
CA SER A 186 14.04 -2.36 4.50
C SER A 186 13.34 -1.54 3.41
N TRP A 187 13.28 -2.00 2.18
CA TRP A 187 12.65 -1.33 1.04
C TRP A 187 11.41 -2.05 0.55
N ILE A 188 11.43 -3.38 0.59
CA ILE A 188 10.39 -4.25 0.00
C ILE A 188 10.00 -5.31 1.03
N ASP A 189 8.70 -5.55 1.14
CA ASP A 189 8.13 -6.74 1.78
C ASP A 189 7.13 -7.38 0.81
N GLU A 190 7.57 -8.39 0.04
CA GLU A 190 6.76 -9.04 -1.00
C GLU A 190 5.65 -9.92 -0.45
N ARG A 191 5.59 -10.14 0.86
CA ARG A 191 4.41 -10.74 1.50
C ARG A 191 3.15 -9.87 1.33
N ARG A 192 3.35 -8.58 1.05
CA ARG A 192 2.30 -7.58 0.81
C ARG A 192 1.91 -7.46 -0.67
N ASP A 193 2.68 -8.06 -1.58
CA ASP A 193 2.33 -8.14 -3.00
C ASP A 193 1.33 -9.28 -3.21
N PRO A 194 0.08 -9.01 -3.63
CA PRO A 194 -0.94 -10.05 -3.78
C PRO A 194 -0.52 -11.18 -4.71
N GLU A 195 0.18 -10.88 -5.78
CA GLU A 195 0.55 -11.87 -6.79
C GLU A 195 1.73 -12.73 -6.37
N LYS A 196 2.79 -12.09 -5.86
CA LYS A 196 3.97 -12.83 -5.41
C LYS A 196 3.66 -13.69 -4.19
N ALA A 197 2.88 -13.14 -3.25
CA ALA A 197 2.45 -13.88 -2.08
C ALA A 197 1.51 -15.06 -2.46
N THR A 198 0.67 -14.90 -3.49
CA THR A 198 -0.16 -16.00 -4.01
C THR A 198 0.68 -17.13 -4.59
N ARG A 199 1.69 -16.83 -5.42
CA ARG A 199 2.61 -17.85 -5.95
C ARG A 199 3.31 -18.60 -4.82
N ALA A 200 3.86 -17.87 -3.85
CA ALA A 200 4.50 -18.48 -2.68
C ALA A 200 3.54 -19.35 -1.86
N ALA A 201 2.27 -18.94 -1.72
CA ALA A 201 1.25 -19.74 -1.02
C ALA A 201 0.89 -21.03 -1.77
N ILE A 202 0.80 -20.97 -3.08
CA ILE A 202 0.57 -22.13 -3.95
C ILE A 202 1.73 -23.13 -3.81
N ASP A 203 2.98 -22.67 -3.89
CA ASP A 203 4.16 -23.51 -3.73
C ASP A 203 4.19 -24.17 -2.34
N TYR A 204 3.85 -23.42 -1.29
CA TYR A 204 3.78 -23.96 0.07
C TYR A 204 2.65 -24.96 0.25
N LEU A 205 1.45 -24.68 -0.26
CA LEU A 205 0.31 -25.59 -0.21
C LEU A 205 0.58 -26.89 -1.00
N SER A 206 1.23 -26.78 -2.17
CA SER A 206 1.66 -27.94 -2.96
C SER A 206 2.63 -28.82 -2.17
N PHE A 207 3.62 -28.22 -1.52
CA PHE A 207 4.55 -28.93 -0.65
C PHE A 207 3.82 -29.63 0.50
N LEU A 208 2.92 -28.92 1.20
CA LEU A 208 2.17 -29.49 2.32
C LEU A 208 1.25 -30.64 1.91
N TYR A 209 0.61 -30.52 0.75
CA TYR A 209 -0.19 -31.62 0.22
C TYR A 209 0.68 -32.81 -0.15
N GLY A 210 1.83 -32.60 -0.76
CA GLY A 210 2.79 -33.67 -1.04
C GLY A 210 3.27 -34.42 0.22
N GLU A 211 3.42 -33.70 1.35
CA GLU A 211 3.81 -34.30 2.63
C GLU A 211 2.71 -35.11 3.30
N PHE A 212 1.45 -34.68 3.18
CA PHE A 212 0.35 -35.28 3.98
C PHE A 212 -0.70 -36.01 3.15
N ASN A 213 -0.74 -35.83 1.84
CA ASN A 213 -1.75 -36.37 0.92
C ASN A 213 -3.21 -36.15 1.43
N SER A 214 -3.42 -35.03 2.14
CA SER A 214 -4.71 -34.65 2.73
C SER A 214 -4.80 -33.13 2.81
N TRP A 215 -5.82 -32.56 2.17
CA TRP A 215 -6.04 -31.10 2.20
C TRP A 215 -6.31 -30.57 3.60
N TYR A 216 -7.04 -31.31 4.43
CA TYR A 216 -7.28 -30.93 5.83
C TYR A 216 -5.97 -30.83 6.63
N LEU A 217 -5.07 -31.81 6.45
CA LEU A 217 -3.78 -31.79 7.13
C LEU A 217 -2.85 -30.73 6.54
N ALA A 218 -2.87 -30.51 5.23
CA ALA A 218 -2.11 -29.46 4.56
C ALA A 218 -2.52 -28.08 5.07
N VAL A 219 -3.81 -27.80 5.14
CA VAL A 219 -4.35 -26.53 5.64
C VAL A 219 -4.06 -26.35 7.14
N ALA A 220 -4.19 -27.42 7.94
CA ALA A 220 -3.80 -27.38 9.35
C ALA A 220 -2.29 -27.13 9.53
N ALA A 221 -1.46 -27.68 8.63
CA ALA A 221 -0.01 -27.50 8.64
C ALA A 221 0.39 -26.09 8.15
N TYR A 222 -0.36 -25.49 7.26
CA TYR A 222 -0.16 -24.09 6.86
C TYR A 222 -0.21 -23.16 8.09
N ASN A 223 -1.17 -23.37 8.99
CA ASN A 223 -1.30 -22.62 10.24
C ASN A 223 -0.26 -23.01 11.31
N ALA A 224 -0.08 -24.31 11.56
CA ALA A 224 0.69 -24.80 12.71
C ALA A 224 2.15 -25.16 12.42
N GLY A 225 2.52 -25.20 11.14
CA GLY A 225 3.77 -25.74 10.64
C GLY A 225 3.73 -27.26 10.45
N GLU A 226 4.33 -27.72 9.34
CA GLU A 226 4.39 -29.13 8.92
C GLU A 226 5.00 -30.04 10.00
N GLY A 227 6.04 -29.58 10.67
CA GLY A 227 6.70 -30.35 11.72
C GLY A 227 5.81 -30.66 12.92
N LYS A 228 4.83 -29.78 13.24
CA LYS A 228 3.88 -30.05 14.32
C LYS A 228 2.85 -31.08 13.92
N ILE A 229 2.29 -30.95 12.73
CA ILE A 229 1.30 -31.91 12.21
C ILE A 229 1.94 -33.28 12.04
N GLY A 230 3.13 -33.38 11.43
CA GLY A 230 3.84 -34.65 11.26
C GLY A 230 4.17 -35.36 12.58
N ARG A 231 4.55 -34.62 13.62
CA ARG A 231 4.72 -35.21 14.98
C ARG A 231 3.40 -35.68 15.56
N GLY A 232 2.30 -34.98 15.30
CA GLY A 232 0.96 -35.40 15.73
C GLY A 232 0.54 -36.73 15.09
N ILE A 233 0.68 -36.85 13.78
CA ILE A 233 0.39 -38.06 12.99
C ILE A 233 1.17 -39.25 13.56
N LYS A 234 2.48 -39.10 13.75
CA LYS A 234 3.35 -40.16 14.31
C LYS A 234 2.92 -40.55 15.72
N LYS A 235 2.59 -39.56 16.58
CA LYS A 235 2.22 -39.81 17.97
C LYS A 235 0.91 -40.56 18.12
N TYR A 236 -0.11 -40.19 17.31
CA TYR A 236 -1.46 -40.73 17.43
C TYR A 236 -1.76 -41.79 16.36
N LYS A 237 -0.80 -42.08 15.48
CA LYS A 237 -0.92 -43.07 14.40
C LYS A 237 -2.18 -42.87 13.56
N THR A 238 -2.44 -41.63 13.17
CA THR A 238 -3.57 -41.24 12.36
C THR A 238 -3.18 -40.14 11.38
N ASP A 239 -3.60 -40.27 10.14
CA ASP A 239 -3.52 -39.28 9.04
C ASP A 239 -4.87 -38.56 8.81
N ASP A 240 -5.84 -38.82 9.68
CA ASP A 240 -7.11 -38.12 9.69
C ASP A 240 -7.05 -36.90 10.56
N PHE A 241 -7.28 -35.71 9.95
CA PHE A 241 -7.29 -34.44 10.65
C PHE A 241 -8.30 -34.40 11.80
N TRP A 242 -9.54 -34.92 11.60
CA TRP A 242 -10.60 -34.84 12.59
C TRP A 242 -10.27 -35.69 13.82
N LYS A 243 -9.73 -36.89 13.61
CA LYS A 243 -9.19 -37.70 14.69
C LYS A 243 -8.04 -37.04 15.42
N LEU A 244 -7.13 -36.35 14.69
CA LEU A 244 -6.05 -35.62 15.29
C LEU A 244 -6.54 -34.39 16.08
N ALA A 245 -7.55 -33.68 15.57
CA ALA A 245 -8.18 -32.55 16.22
C ALA A 245 -8.95 -32.93 17.48
N SER A 246 -9.50 -34.16 17.56
CA SER A 246 -10.16 -34.65 18.79
C SER A 246 -9.19 -34.84 19.96
N LYS A 247 -7.88 -34.97 19.68
CA LYS A 247 -6.85 -35.14 20.72
C LYS A 247 -6.44 -33.82 21.35
N LYS A 248 -5.91 -33.85 22.59
CA LYS A 248 -5.40 -32.68 23.31
C LYS A 248 -4.06 -32.15 22.77
N TYR A 249 -3.64 -32.55 21.59
CA TYR A 249 -2.32 -32.24 21.02
C TYR A 249 -2.26 -30.92 20.25
N LEU A 250 -3.23 -30.70 19.38
CA LEU A 250 -3.34 -29.46 18.63
C LEU A 250 -3.93 -28.35 19.52
N LYS A 251 -3.40 -27.16 19.40
CA LYS A 251 -4.02 -25.96 20.00
C LYS A 251 -5.39 -25.70 19.35
N LEU A 252 -6.30 -25.11 20.09
CA LEU A 252 -7.63 -24.77 19.59
C LEU A 252 -7.55 -23.88 18.32
N GLU A 253 -6.61 -22.94 18.30
CA GLU A 253 -6.32 -22.10 17.13
C GLU A 253 -6.05 -22.92 15.85
N THR A 254 -5.26 -23.99 15.93
CA THR A 254 -5.01 -24.89 14.79
C THR A 254 -6.21 -25.76 14.46
N LYS A 255 -6.91 -26.25 15.47
CA LYS A 255 -8.12 -27.08 15.26
C LYS A 255 -9.21 -26.31 14.52
N ARG A 256 -9.45 -25.05 14.88
CA ARG A 256 -10.48 -24.18 14.31
C ARG A 256 -10.28 -23.89 12.83
N TYR A 257 -9.05 -24.00 12.35
CA TYR A 257 -8.64 -23.47 11.06
C TYR A 257 -9.37 -24.16 9.89
N VAL A 258 -9.49 -25.49 9.92
CA VAL A 258 -10.21 -26.25 8.89
C VAL A 258 -11.71 -25.97 8.90
N PRO A 259 -12.44 -26.07 10.02
CA PRO A 259 -13.88 -25.76 10.01
C PRO A 259 -14.16 -24.27 9.68
N LYS A 260 -13.29 -23.34 10.07
CA LYS A 260 -13.39 -21.93 9.69
C LYS A 260 -13.28 -21.76 8.17
N LEU A 261 -12.34 -22.48 7.53
CA LEU A 261 -12.19 -22.45 6.07
C LEU A 261 -13.41 -23.02 5.37
N ILE A 262 -13.91 -24.19 5.81
CA ILE A 262 -15.09 -24.82 5.21
C ILE A 262 -16.30 -23.88 5.27
N ALA A 263 -16.57 -23.28 6.42
CA ALA A 263 -17.66 -22.32 6.56
C ALA A 263 -17.49 -21.10 5.64
N ALA A 264 -16.26 -20.60 5.50
CA ALA A 264 -15.96 -19.50 4.59
C ALA A 264 -16.20 -19.87 3.12
N ILE A 265 -15.81 -21.09 2.70
CA ILE A 265 -16.08 -21.61 1.36
C ILE A 265 -17.59 -21.68 1.11
N LEU A 266 -18.34 -22.30 2.04
CA LEU A 266 -19.78 -22.47 1.91
C LEU A 266 -20.50 -21.13 1.72
N ILE A 267 -20.23 -20.14 2.57
CA ILE A 267 -20.86 -18.83 2.48
C ILE A 267 -20.39 -18.08 1.23
N ALA A 268 -19.10 -18.09 0.93
CA ALA A 268 -18.57 -17.29 -0.16
C ALA A 268 -18.98 -17.77 -1.55
N LYS A 269 -19.31 -19.06 -1.69
CA LYS A 269 -19.80 -19.65 -2.96
C LYS A 269 -21.30 -19.52 -3.14
N ASP A 270 -22.05 -19.31 -2.07
CA ASP A 270 -23.51 -19.13 -2.11
C ASP A 270 -23.93 -18.09 -1.04
N PRO A 271 -23.51 -16.82 -1.18
CA PRO A 271 -23.69 -15.82 -0.14
C PRO A 271 -25.17 -15.52 0.15
N GLU A 272 -26.04 -15.55 -0.85
CA GLU A 272 -27.49 -15.28 -0.69
C GLU A 272 -28.15 -16.30 0.22
N LYS A 273 -27.82 -17.59 0.08
CA LYS A 273 -28.31 -18.67 0.94
C LYS A 273 -28.01 -18.44 2.42
N TYR A 274 -26.91 -17.74 2.71
CA TYR A 274 -26.48 -17.41 4.07
C TYR A 274 -26.82 -15.96 4.48
N GLY A 275 -27.70 -15.31 3.73
CA GLY A 275 -28.24 -13.98 4.06
C GLY A 275 -27.30 -12.82 3.73
N PHE A 276 -26.36 -12.98 2.81
CA PHE A 276 -25.47 -11.91 2.34
C PHE A 276 -25.92 -11.38 0.97
N ASP A 277 -27.11 -10.78 0.93
CA ASP A 277 -27.80 -10.39 -0.32
C ASP A 277 -27.29 -9.06 -0.92
N SER A 278 -26.59 -8.24 -0.15
CA SER A 278 -26.25 -6.87 -0.54
C SER A 278 -24.79 -6.55 -0.24
N ILE A 279 -23.88 -7.15 -1.00
CA ILE A 279 -22.46 -6.92 -0.88
C ILE A 279 -22.00 -5.91 -1.94
N ASP A 280 -21.32 -4.84 -1.51
CA ASP A 280 -20.65 -3.89 -2.40
C ASP A 280 -19.29 -4.45 -2.85
N TYR A 281 -19.34 -5.31 -3.85
CA TYR A 281 -18.16 -6.00 -4.36
C TYR A 281 -17.18 -5.04 -5.03
N GLN A 282 -15.90 -5.17 -4.67
CA GLN A 282 -14.82 -4.40 -5.28
C GLN A 282 -14.53 -4.89 -6.70
N GLN A 283 -14.14 -3.94 -7.56
CA GLN A 283 -13.70 -4.30 -8.91
C GLN A 283 -12.40 -5.12 -8.87
N PRO A 284 -12.21 -6.06 -9.81
CA PRO A 284 -10.95 -6.77 -9.98
C PRO A 284 -9.75 -5.81 -10.03
N MET A 285 -8.60 -6.29 -9.57
CA MET A 285 -7.39 -5.50 -9.57
C MET A 285 -6.82 -5.42 -11.00
N GLU A 286 -6.90 -4.24 -11.60
CA GLU A 286 -6.34 -3.94 -12.91
C GLU A 286 -5.26 -2.87 -12.81
N TYR A 287 -4.16 -3.06 -13.55
CA TYR A 287 -3.05 -2.13 -13.60
C TYR A 287 -2.21 -2.33 -14.87
N ASP A 288 -1.49 -1.28 -15.25
CA ASP A 288 -0.37 -1.41 -16.20
C ASP A 288 0.94 -1.54 -15.41
N VAL A 289 1.98 -2.00 -16.07
CA VAL A 289 3.33 -2.06 -15.49
C VAL A 289 4.26 -1.16 -16.29
N ILE A 290 4.97 -0.27 -15.59
CA ILE A 290 6.00 0.57 -16.19
C ILE A 290 7.35 0.32 -15.54
N ASN A 291 8.38 0.14 -16.37
CA ASN A 291 9.74 0.01 -15.90
C ASN A 291 10.32 1.38 -15.59
N VAL A 292 10.73 1.61 -14.34
CA VAL A 292 11.25 2.90 -13.86
C VAL A 292 12.65 2.76 -13.27
N PRO A 293 13.46 3.83 -13.26
CA PRO A 293 14.75 3.82 -12.59
C PRO A 293 14.66 3.51 -11.09
N PRO A 294 15.75 3.07 -10.46
CA PRO A 294 15.81 2.96 -9.01
C PRO A 294 15.64 4.33 -8.34
N ARG A 295 15.10 4.35 -7.14
CA ARG A 295 14.78 5.58 -6.38
C ARG A 295 13.77 6.51 -7.06
N THR A 296 12.93 5.98 -7.96
CA THR A 296 11.81 6.75 -8.50
C THR A 296 10.81 7.05 -7.40
N ASP A 297 10.46 8.31 -7.24
CA ASP A 297 9.51 8.79 -6.22
C ASP A 297 8.07 8.48 -6.66
N LEU A 298 7.29 7.85 -5.79
CA LEU A 298 5.88 7.53 -6.06
C LEU A 298 5.02 8.79 -6.25
N ASN A 299 5.39 9.93 -5.63
CA ASN A 299 4.73 11.21 -5.89
C ASN A 299 4.95 11.70 -7.32
N ALA A 300 6.13 11.44 -7.89
CA ALA A 300 6.43 11.74 -9.29
C ALA A 300 5.53 10.92 -10.22
N VAL A 301 5.38 9.62 -9.93
CA VAL A 301 4.52 8.73 -10.72
C VAL A 301 3.04 9.10 -10.56
N ALA A 302 2.61 9.45 -9.37
CA ALA A 302 1.27 9.95 -9.10
C ALA A 302 0.94 11.19 -9.95
N LEU A 303 1.86 12.16 -9.97
CA LEU A 303 1.72 13.35 -10.81
C LEU A 303 1.72 13.00 -12.31
N ALA A 304 2.58 12.06 -12.73
CA ALA A 304 2.67 11.62 -14.12
C ALA A 304 1.40 10.92 -14.59
N SER A 305 0.78 10.12 -13.73
CA SER A 305 -0.44 9.35 -14.02
C SER A 305 -1.74 10.15 -13.83
N ASN A 306 -1.67 11.32 -13.21
CA ASN A 306 -2.82 12.11 -12.76
C ASN A 306 -3.72 11.38 -11.74
N PHE A 307 -3.11 10.50 -10.93
CA PHE A 307 -3.75 9.81 -9.81
C PHE A 307 -3.13 10.26 -8.49
N SER A 308 -3.75 9.88 -7.37
CA SER A 308 -3.18 10.13 -6.05
C SER A 308 -2.01 9.18 -5.74
N VAL A 309 -1.11 9.60 -4.86
CA VAL A 309 -0.01 8.75 -4.41
C VAL A 309 -0.50 7.52 -3.64
N GLU A 310 -1.64 7.65 -2.96
CA GLU A 310 -2.32 6.56 -2.26
C GLU A 310 -2.73 5.46 -3.25
N LYS A 311 -3.23 5.83 -4.45
CA LYS A 311 -3.57 4.86 -5.49
C LYS A 311 -2.34 4.12 -6.03
N ILE A 312 -1.23 4.83 -6.24
CA ILE A 312 0.03 4.20 -6.65
C ILE A 312 0.54 3.25 -5.55
N ARG A 313 0.44 3.64 -4.27
CA ARG A 313 0.83 2.79 -3.14
C ARG A 313 -0.07 1.56 -2.98
N GLU A 314 -1.37 1.72 -3.19
CA GLU A 314 -2.33 0.61 -3.18
C GLU A 314 -1.98 -0.48 -4.19
N LEU A 315 -1.48 -0.10 -5.36
CA LEU A 315 -1.04 -1.04 -6.40
C LEU A 315 0.34 -1.67 -6.08
N ASN A 316 1.16 -1.01 -5.26
CA ASN A 316 2.53 -1.41 -4.91
C ASN A 316 2.69 -1.54 -3.40
N ASN A 317 1.83 -2.34 -2.76
CA ASN A 317 1.81 -2.50 -1.30
C ASN A 317 3.12 -3.03 -0.72
N GLU A 318 3.92 -3.73 -1.52
CA GLU A 318 5.22 -4.27 -1.14
C GLU A 318 6.28 -3.20 -0.90
N LEU A 319 6.10 -1.98 -1.44
CA LEU A 319 7.04 -0.89 -1.23
C LEU A 319 6.87 -0.28 0.15
N LEU A 320 7.90 -0.40 0.99
CA LEU A 320 7.92 0.15 2.35
C LEU A 320 8.31 1.63 2.40
N LYS A 321 8.71 2.21 1.28
CA LYS A 321 9.14 3.62 1.13
C LYS A 321 8.37 4.27 -0.01
N ASN A 322 8.38 5.62 -0.05
CA ASN A 322 7.82 6.38 -1.18
C ASN A 322 8.70 6.37 -2.43
N TYR A 323 9.70 5.50 -2.48
CA TYR A 323 10.66 5.39 -3.58
C TYR A 323 10.84 3.94 -3.95
N THR A 324 11.07 3.68 -5.24
CA THR A 324 11.51 2.37 -5.70
C THR A 324 12.89 2.03 -5.13
N PRO A 325 13.19 0.74 -4.87
CA PRO A 325 14.41 0.33 -4.21
C PRO A 325 15.69 0.78 -4.95
N PRO A 326 16.74 1.17 -4.23
CA PRO A 326 18.06 1.37 -4.81
C PRO A 326 18.72 0.02 -5.10
N GLY A 327 19.78 0.03 -5.90
CA GLY A 327 20.65 -1.14 -6.12
C GLY A 327 20.14 -2.15 -7.15
N GLN A 328 19.00 -1.89 -7.80
CA GLN A 328 18.54 -2.59 -9.00
C GLN A 328 18.78 -1.71 -10.23
N LYS A 329 18.84 -2.30 -11.43
CA LYS A 329 18.95 -1.51 -12.66
C LYS A 329 17.66 -0.73 -12.94
N SER A 330 16.52 -1.32 -12.61
CA SER A 330 15.19 -0.75 -12.79
C SER A 330 14.19 -1.46 -11.87
N TYR A 331 12.97 -0.95 -11.81
CA TYR A 331 11.87 -1.52 -11.03
C TYR A 331 10.59 -1.52 -11.88
N ASP A 332 9.90 -2.66 -11.90
CA ASP A 332 8.59 -2.78 -12.54
C ASP A 332 7.52 -2.29 -11.56
N LEU A 333 7.04 -1.09 -11.82
CA LEU A 333 6.08 -0.39 -10.98
C LEU A 333 4.67 -0.54 -11.55
N LYS A 334 3.71 -0.97 -10.73
CA LYS A 334 2.30 -1.03 -11.09
C LYS A 334 1.70 0.38 -11.07
N ILE A 335 1.02 0.74 -12.14
CA ILE A 335 0.33 2.02 -12.32
C ILE A 335 -1.14 1.78 -12.70
N PRO A 336 -2.06 2.75 -12.51
CA PRO A 336 -3.45 2.56 -12.88
C PRO A 336 -3.62 2.12 -14.33
N SER A 337 -4.51 1.16 -14.56
CA SER A 337 -4.81 0.62 -15.89
C SER A 337 -5.15 1.72 -16.91
N GLY A 338 -4.64 1.59 -18.14
CA GLY A 338 -4.83 2.56 -19.22
C GLY A 338 -3.97 3.82 -19.12
N THR A 339 -3.01 3.89 -18.16
CA THR A 339 -2.18 5.09 -18.00
C THR A 339 -0.74 4.94 -18.49
N TYR A 340 -0.36 3.81 -19.06
CA TYR A 340 1.02 3.55 -19.48
C TYR A 340 1.60 4.66 -20.37
N ASP A 341 0.92 5.01 -21.48
CA ASP A 341 1.40 6.03 -22.41
C ASP A 341 1.46 7.42 -21.78
N LEU A 342 0.51 7.74 -20.92
CA LEU A 342 0.48 9.01 -20.19
C LEU A 342 1.68 9.12 -19.26
N VAL A 343 1.93 8.08 -18.45
CA VAL A 343 3.04 8.04 -17.49
C VAL A 343 4.38 8.06 -18.23
N ALA A 344 4.55 7.26 -19.28
CA ALA A 344 5.77 7.20 -20.06
C ALA A 344 6.15 8.58 -20.65
N ARG A 345 5.18 9.31 -21.21
CA ARG A 345 5.38 10.67 -21.70
C ARG A 345 5.69 11.67 -20.60
N ASN A 346 4.97 11.59 -19.50
CA ASN A 346 5.03 12.58 -18.45
C ASN A 346 6.27 12.43 -17.55
N LEU A 347 6.76 11.20 -17.29
CA LEU A 347 7.94 10.96 -16.45
C LEU A 347 9.18 11.73 -16.95
N SER A 348 9.38 11.78 -18.28
CA SER A 348 10.50 12.53 -18.87
C SER A 348 10.36 14.05 -18.75
N ARG A 349 9.16 14.54 -18.44
CA ARG A 349 8.83 15.98 -18.30
C ARG A 349 8.75 16.42 -16.86
N LEU A 350 8.94 15.51 -15.91
CA LEU A 350 8.95 15.85 -14.50
C LEU A 350 10.27 16.49 -14.10
N HIS A 351 10.17 17.68 -13.51
CA HIS A 351 11.31 18.39 -12.96
C HIS A 351 11.24 18.40 -11.43
N PRO A 352 12.25 17.89 -10.71
CA PRO A 352 12.29 17.93 -9.27
C PRO A 352 12.61 19.36 -8.78
N VAL A 353 11.83 19.86 -7.82
CA VAL A 353 12.04 21.13 -7.15
C VAL A 353 12.23 20.87 -5.66
N VAL A 354 13.39 21.27 -5.13
CA VAL A 354 13.64 21.16 -3.69
C VAL A 354 12.87 22.26 -2.97
N THR A 355 12.03 21.86 -2.03
CA THR A 355 11.22 22.77 -1.22
C THR A 355 11.48 22.54 0.25
N THR A 356 11.07 23.47 1.10
CA THR A 356 11.04 23.24 2.55
C THR A 356 9.62 22.84 2.94
N ASP A 357 9.49 21.66 3.49
CA ASP A 357 8.26 21.17 4.11
C ASP A 357 8.37 21.16 5.62
N PHE A 358 7.27 20.99 6.35
CA PHE A 358 7.26 21.09 7.81
C PHE A 358 6.57 19.89 8.44
N LEU A 359 7.31 19.19 9.33
CA LEU A 359 6.72 18.24 10.26
C LEU A 359 6.24 18.96 11.52
N THR A 360 5.20 18.44 12.14
CA THR A 360 4.78 18.88 13.47
C THR A 360 5.40 17.99 14.54
N HIS A 361 6.22 18.56 15.43
CA HIS A 361 6.68 17.90 16.63
C HIS A 361 5.90 18.44 17.84
N VAL A 362 5.28 17.56 18.62
CA VAL A 362 4.64 17.92 19.89
C VAL A 362 5.65 17.73 20.99
N VAL A 363 6.01 18.82 21.66
CA VAL A 363 6.99 18.84 22.76
C VAL A 363 6.49 17.97 23.91
N GLN A 364 7.28 16.99 24.31
CA GLN A 364 6.99 16.12 25.45
C GLN A 364 7.69 16.63 26.72
N LYS A 365 7.23 16.16 27.89
CA LYS A 365 7.89 16.45 29.17
C LYS A 365 9.33 15.92 29.13
N GLY A 366 10.30 16.82 29.32
CA GLY A 366 11.74 16.50 29.24
C GLY A 366 12.40 16.82 27.90
N ASP A 367 11.64 17.19 26.87
CA ASP A 367 12.22 17.66 25.62
C ASP A 367 12.95 18.98 25.82
N THR A 368 14.14 19.09 25.19
CA THR A 368 14.89 20.32 25.11
C THR A 368 15.09 20.74 23.65
N LEU A 369 15.20 22.03 23.38
CA LEU A 369 15.46 22.51 22.03
C LEU A 369 16.70 21.82 21.40
N THR A 370 17.74 21.59 22.21
CA THR A 370 18.97 20.91 21.76
C THR A 370 18.72 19.46 21.38
N ALA A 371 17.92 18.72 22.16
CA ALA A 371 17.57 17.33 21.88
C ALA A 371 16.73 17.24 20.60
N ILE A 372 15.76 18.14 20.43
CA ILE A 372 14.92 18.21 19.22
C ILE A 372 15.79 18.56 18.00
N CYS A 373 16.67 19.54 18.09
CA CYS A 373 17.60 19.89 17.01
C CYS A 373 18.47 18.72 16.58
N ARG A 374 19.00 17.94 17.56
CA ARG A 374 19.79 16.74 17.29
C ARG A 374 18.94 15.65 16.61
N ARG A 375 17.71 15.43 17.13
CA ARG A 375 16.78 14.44 16.56
C ARG A 375 16.45 14.69 15.09
N TYR A 376 16.31 15.94 14.70
CA TYR A 376 15.93 16.34 13.34
C TYR A 376 17.08 16.90 12.51
N ASN A 377 18.31 16.80 12.99
CA ASN A 377 19.52 17.33 12.33
C ASN A 377 19.39 18.81 11.92
N LEU A 378 18.90 19.65 12.82
CA LEU A 378 18.68 21.08 12.58
C LEU A 378 19.57 21.95 13.47
N SER A 379 19.90 23.15 12.98
CA SER A 379 20.49 24.18 13.83
C SER A 379 19.43 24.77 14.77
N LYS A 380 19.87 25.23 15.96
CA LYS A 380 18.98 25.94 16.89
C LYS A 380 18.35 27.17 16.23
N THR A 381 19.14 27.88 15.46
CA THR A 381 18.69 29.10 14.73
C THR A 381 17.59 28.75 13.73
N THR A 382 17.75 27.67 12.97
CA THR A 382 16.73 27.21 12.01
C THR A 382 15.42 26.87 12.72
N LEU A 383 15.48 26.11 13.82
CA LEU A 383 14.27 25.70 14.55
C LEU A 383 13.58 26.89 15.22
N LEU A 384 14.34 27.82 15.80
CA LEU A 384 13.79 29.04 16.42
C LEU A 384 13.09 29.92 15.36
N LYS A 385 13.75 30.16 14.22
CA LYS A 385 13.19 30.95 13.12
C LYS A 385 11.93 30.32 12.51
N ALA A 386 11.95 29.02 12.27
CA ALA A 386 10.81 28.28 11.72
C ALA A 386 9.55 28.34 12.61
N ASN A 387 9.74 28.62 13.91
CA ASN A 387 8.67 28.67 14.89
C ASN A 387 8.44 30.06 15.51
N ASN A 388 9.11 31.10 15.01
CA ASN A 388 9.04 32.44 15.55
C ASN A 388 9.36 32.51 17.06
N LEU A 389 10.25 31.64 17.54
CA LEU A 389 10.63 31.56 18.95
C LEU A 389 11.78 32.52 19.25
N ARG A 390 11.63 33.33 20.32
CA ARG A 390 12.65 34.25 20.79
C ARG A 390 13.64 33.65 21.78
N SER A 391 13.30 32.46 22.34
CA SER A 391 14.13 31.77 23.32
C SER A 391 14.05 30.26 23.17
N ALA A 392 14.98 29.55 23.80
CA ALA A 392 15.03 28.08 23.79
C ALA A 392 14.03 27.41 24.77
N ARG A 393 13.20 28.20 25.47
CA ARG A 393 12.22 27.67 26.43
C ARG A 393 11.05 27.05 25.68
N LEU A 394 10.78 25.77 25.94
CA LEU A 394 9.68 25.01 25.37
C LEU A 394 8.67 24.65 26.46
N LEU A 395 7.41 24.54 26.09
CA LEU A 395 6.34 24.07 26.95
C LEU A 395 5.89 22.68 26.50
N ALA A 396 5.65 21.76 27.44
CA ALA A 396 5.06 20.47 27.13
C ALA A 396 3.70 20.67 26.44
N GLY A 397 3.43 19.91 25.36
CA GLY A 397 2.26 20.08 24.51
C GLY A 397 2.42 21.14 23.41
N GLN A 398 3.48 21.95 23.43
CA GLN A 398 3.76 22.92 22.36
C GLN A 398 4.00 22.21 21.04
N ARG A 399 3.39 22.71 19.96
CA ARG A 399 3.60 22.20 18.60
C ARG A 399 4.69 22.99 17.92
N LEU A 400 5.74 22.31 17.50
CA LEU A 400 6.85 22.91 16.76
C LEU A 400 6.79 22.49 15.29
N ARG A 401 6.98 23.45 14.41
CA ARG A 401 7.19 23.21 12.97
C ARG A 401 8.66 22.88 12.76
N ILE A 402 8.92 21.70 12.28
CA ILE A 402 10.25 21.16 12.00
C ILE A 402 10.51 21.28 10.49
N PRO A 403 11.32 22.21 10.04
CA PRO A 403 11.61 22.37 8.61
C PRO A 403 12.46 21.19 8.13
N GLN A 404 12.09 20.66 6.98
CA GLN A 404 12.83 19.61 6.29
C GLN A 404 12.83 19.88 4.79
N GLN A 405 13.89 19.45 4.12
CA GLN A 405 13.91 19.47 2.67
C GLN A 405 12.97 18.40 2.12
N ALA A 406 12.11 18.79 1.20
CA ALA A 406 11.24 17.91 0.46
C ALA A 406 11.44 18.12 -1.04
N THR A 407 11.45 17.06 -1.80
CA THR A 407 11.44 17.14 -3.27
C THR A 407 9.99 17.12 -3.72
N LYS A 408 9.57 18.18 -4.42
CA LYS A 408 8.29 18.22 -5.14
C LYS A 408 8.57 18.15 -6.64
N TYR A 409 7.59 17.69 -7.39
CA TYR A 409 7.73 17.56 -8.84
C TYR A 409 6.83 18.55 -9.54
N VAL A 410 7.32 19.10 -10.63
CA VAL A 410 6.54 19.98 -11.52
C VAL A 410 6.53 19.35 -12.89
N LEU A 411 5.34 19.14 -13.46
CA LEU A 411 5.20 18.65 -14.82
C LEU A 411 5.39 19.82 -15.79
N LEU A 412 6.46 19.78 -16.56
CA LEU A 412 6.74 20.77 -17.60
C LEU A 412 5.76 20.62 -18.75
N ARG A 413 5.43 21.70 -19.46
CA ARG A 413 4.63 21.66 -20.68
C ARG A 413 5.44 21.01 -21.81
N GLU A 414 4.77 20.58 -22.83
CA GLU A 414 5.44 20.03 -24.00
C GLU A 414 6.33 21.10 -24.65
N GLY A 415 7.62 20.76 -24.87
CA GLY A 415 8.62 21.71 -25.36
C GLY A 415 9.10 22.78 -24.35
N GLU A 416 8.60 22.75 -23.10
CA GLU A 416 9.08 23.61 -22.02
C GLU A 416 10.34 23.00 -21.39
N THR A 417 11.36 23.86 -21.11
CA THR A 417 12.54 23.44 -20.37
C THR A 417 12.53 24.03 -18.96
N PRO A 418 13.22 23.41 -17.99
CA PRO A 418 13.32 23.94 -16.63
C PRO A 418 13.85 25.38 -16.62
N GLU A 419 14.84 25.68 -17.46
CA GLU A 419 15.44 27.02 -17.56
C GLU A 419 14.42 28.06 -18.01
N LYS A 420 13.54 27.73 -18.96
CA LYS A 420 12.46 28.62 -19.41
C LYS A 420 11.39 28.80 -18.34
N ARG A 421 11.02 27.72 -17.65
CA ARG A 421 9.98 27.76 -16.60
C ARG A 421 10.46 28.51 -15.36
N PHE A 422 11.73 28.32 -14.98
CA PHE A 422 12.36 28.89 -13.81
C PHE A 422 13.33 30.03 -14.17
N ALA A 423 13.20 30.60 -15.37
CA ALA A 423 13.94 31.82 -15.77
C ALA A 423 13.66 32.93 -14.76
N GLY A 424 14.68 33.40 -14.07
CA GLY A 424 14.58 34.33 -12.92
C GLY A 424 14.75 33.68 -11.54
N ALA A 425 14.82 32.32 -11.47
CA ALA A 425 15.13 31.57 -10.24
C ALA A 425 16.64 31.32 -10.08
N GLY A 426 17.51 32.17 -10.62
CA GLY A 426 18.96 31.97 -10.69
C GLY A 426 19.64 31.79 -9.34
N LYS A 427 20.56 30.84 -9.26
CA LYS A 427 21.53 30.73 -8.16
C LYS A 427 22.48 31.92 -8.25
N GLY A 428 22.20 32.95 -7.48
CA GLY A 428 23.09 34.13 -7.40
C GLY A 428 22.42 35.48 -7.61
N GLY A 429 21.12 35.54 -7.83
CA GLY A 429 20.37 36.78 -7.91
C GLY A 429 20.47 37.63 -6.63
N ALA A 430 20.49 38.94 -6.74
CA ALA A 430 20.44 39.83 -5.59
C ALA A 430 19.11 39.62 -4.82
N LEU A 431 19.19 39.55 -3.50
CA LEU A 431 18.00 39.45 -2.66
C LEU A 431 17.22 40.78 -2.75
N PHE A 432 15.97 40.68 -3.18
CA PHE A 432 14.99 41.76 -3.17
C PHE A 432 13.84 41.41 -2.23
N LEU A 433 13.44 42.33 -1.35
CA LEU A 433 12.32 42.13 -0.45
C LEU A 433 11.09 42.87 -1.00
N HIS A 434 10.05 42.14 -1.31
CA HIS A 434 8.74 42.66 -1.72
C HIS A 434 7.80 42.70 -0.52
N GLU A 435 7.29 43.88 -0.16
CA GLU A 435 6.23 44.00 0.85
C GLU A 435 4.86 43.77 0.20
N ILE A 436 4.12 42.80 0.72
CA ILE A 436 2.80 42.46 0.22
C ILE A 436 1.82 43.57 0.55
N LYS A 437 1.21 44.18 -0.46
CA LYS A 437 0.19 45.20 -0.30
C LYS A 437 -1.19 44.57 -0.06
N LYS A 438 -2.10 45.35 0.54
CA LYS A 438 -3.49 44.89 0.78
C LYS A 438 -4.15 44.51 -0.55
N GLY A 439 -4.62 43.24 -0.61
CA GLY A 439 -5.27 42.67 -1.81
C GLY A 439 -4.32 42.11 -2.88
N GLU A 440 -3.02 42.09 -2.63
CA GLU A 440 -2.05 41.44 -3.51
C GLU A 440 -2.10 39.92 -3.38
N THR A 441 -1.84 39.24 -4.49
CA THR A 441 -1.82 37.75 -4.55
C THR A 441 -0.46 37.30 -5.09
N LEU A 442 -0.02 36.09 -4.73
CA LEU A 442 1.21 35.52 -5.29
C LEU A 442 1.20 35.46 -6.82
N SER A 443 0.04 35.24 -7.42
CA SER A 443 -0.11 35.28 -8.89
C SER A 443 0.20 36.64 -9.49
N ARG A 444 -0.16 37.72 -8.80
CA ARG A 444 0.14 39.08 -9.24
C ARG A 444 1.63 39.43 -9.03
N ILE A 445 2.20 39.01 -7.90
CA ILE A 445 3.61 39.17 -7.57
C ILE A 445 4.47 38.36 -8.55
N SER A 446 4.10 37.13 -8.85
CA SER A 446 4.74 36.27 -9.85
C SER A 446 4.79 36.93 -11.23
N LYS A 447 3.70 37.57 -11.68
CA LYS A 447 3.66 38.30 -12.94
C LYS A 447 4.54 39.56 -12.90
N LEU A 448 4.52 40.28 -11.77
CA LEU A 448 5.28 41.55 -11.60
C LEU A 448 6.79 41.33 -11.73
N TYR A 449 7.28 40.24 -11.15
CA TYR A 449 8.71 39.92 -11.14
C TYR A 449 9.13 38.89 -12.15
N SER A 450 8.18 38.35 -12.95
CA SER A 450 8.42 37.25 -13.89
C SER A 450 9.03 36.00 -13.23
N VAL A 451 8.68 35.78 -11.94
CA VAL A 451 9.13 34.62 -11.15
C VAL A 451 7.97 33.67 -10.93
N PRO A 452 8.10 32.39 -11.22
CA PRO A 452 7.05 31.41 -10.97
C PRO A 452 6.57 31.42 -9.52
N ILE A 453 5.27 31.18 -9.31
CA ILE A 453 4.67 31.18 -7.96
C ILE A 453 5.37 30.16 -7.06
N GLU A 454 5.66 29.00 -7.59
CA GLU A 454 6.32 27.89 -6.90
C GLU A 454 7.71 28.29 -6.39
N VAL A 455 8.42 29.07 -7.16
CA VAL A 455 9.75 29.61 -6.81
C VAL A 455 9.64 30.67 -5.72
N ILE A 456 8.67 31.57 -5.82
CA ILE A 456 8.41 32.56 -4.76
C ILE A 456 8.03 31.85 -3.46
N MET A 457 7.18 30.84 -3.55
CA MET A 457 6.78 30.03 -2.39
C MET A 457 7.99 29.33 -1.77
N GLN A 458 8.88 28.75 -2.58
CA GLN A 458 10.10 28.09 -2.15
C GLN A 458 11.05 29.05 -1.42
N TRP A 459 11.30 30.24 -1.97
CA TRP A 459 12.18 31.22 -1.37
C TRP A 459 11.68 31.74 -0.01
N ASN A 460 10.36 31.64 0.23
CA ASN A 460 9.69 32.20 1.40
C ASN A 460 9.05 31.17 2.30
N ASP A 461 9.29 29.87 2.07
CA ASP A 461 8.74 28.76 2.86
C ASP A 461 7.21 28.84 3.02
N LEU A 462 6.50 29.22 1.94
CA LEU A 462 5.06 29.36 1.97
C LEU A 462 4.38 28.01 1.75
N GLU A 463 3.52 27.61 2.69
CA GLU A 463 2.76 26.36 2.62
C GLU A 463 1.66 26.36 1.55
N SER A 464 1.16 27.54 1.20
CA SER A 464 0.05 27.72 0.26
C SER A 464 0.14 29.10 -0.40
N MET A 465 -0.24 29.17 -1.67
CA MET A 465 -0.33 30.43 -2.43
C MET A 465 -1.35 31.44 -1.84
N HIS A 466 -2.21 30.98 -0.93
CA HIS A 466 -3.25 31.80 -0.29
C HIS A 466 -2.85 32.25 1.12
N LYS A 467 -1.74 31.77 1.66
CA LYS A 467 -1.27 32.11 3.01
C LYS A 467 -0.23 33.24 2.98
N ILE A 468 -0.59 34.36 2.36
CA ILE A 468 0.19 35.59 2.41
C ILE A 468 -0.63 36.69 3.08
N THR A 469 0.06 37.55 3.82
CA THR A 469 -0.58 38.62 4.61
C THR A 469 -0.03 39.98 4.19
N ALA A 470 -0.89 41.00 4.07
CA ALA A 470 -0.46 42.35 3.82
C ALA A 470 0.52 42.84 4.89
N GLY A 471 1.61 43.49 4.48
CA GLY A 471 2.75 43.88 5.32
C GLY A 471 3.80 42.78 5.52
N GLN A 472 3.57 41.54 5.06
CA GLN A 472 4.59 40.49 5.04
C GLN A 472 5.62 40.80 3.93
N HIS A 473 6.92 40.57 4.21
CA HIS A 473 7.96 40.66 3.21
C HIS A 473 8.25 39.30 2.59
N LEU A 474 8.25 39.27 1.26
CA LEU A 474 8.67 38.09 0.47
C LEU A 474 10.12 38.32 -0.02
N ALA A 475 10.94 37.31 0.21
CA ALA A 475 12.29 37.27 -0.37
C ALA A 475 12.19 36.80 -1.84
N LEU A 476 12.70 37.60 -2.73
CA LEU A 476 12.83 37.31 -4.17
C LEU A 476 14.31 37.38 -4.54
N TYR A 477 14.83 36.40 -5.26
CA TYR A 477 16.22 36.41 -5.75
C TYR A 477 16.18 36.70 -7.25
N LEU A 478 16.47 37.93 -7.62
CA LEU A 478 16.35 38.47 -8.99
C LEU A 478 17.74 38.71 -9.60
N ASP A 479 17.94 38.35 -10.85
CA ASP A 479 19.20 38.62 -11.58
C ASP A 479 19.41 40.10 -11.87
N ARG A 480 18.32 40.88 -11.87
CA ARG A 480 18.36 42.37 -11.82
C ARG A 480 17.27 42.84 -10.86
N PRO A 481 17.53 43.86 -10.01
CA PRO A 481 16.45 44.52 -9.30
C PRO A 481 15.51 45.11 -10.35
N ALA A 482 14.20 44.83 -10.23
CA ALA A 482 13.20 45.53 -11.01
C ALA A 482 13.46 47.02 -10.80
N GLU A 483 13.80 47.76 -11.86
CA GLU A 483 14.07 49.18 -11.76
C GLU A 483 12.87 49.87 -11.14
N GLY A 484 13.12 50.41 -9.99
CA GLY A 484 12.42 51.50 -9.36
C GLY A 484 11.02 51.29 -8.89
N THR A 485 10.83 51.47 -7.73
CA THR A 485 10.11 52.67 -7.30
C THR A 485 10.70 53.10 -5.98
N GLY A 486 11.76 53.86 -6.07
CA GLY A 486 12.11 54.80 -5.02
C GLY A 486 10.89 55.67 -4.78
N THR A 487 10.54 55.79 -3.52
CA THR A 487 9.67 56.82 -2.97
C THR A 487 9.92 58.18 -3.58
N THR A 488 8.97 58.73 -4.30
CA THR A 488 8.63 60.17 -4.21
C THR A 488 7.16 60.33 -4.56
N ALA A 489 6.54 61.08 -3.68
CA ALA A 489 5.17 61.54 -3.81
C ALA A 489 4.99 62.50 -4.97
N ALA A 490 3.80 62.58 -5.41
CA ALA A 490 3.05 63.73 -5.94
C ALA A 490 2.71 63.70 -7.44
N ALA A 491 1.44 63.89 -7.61
CA ALA A 491 0.70 64.68 -8.58
C ALA A 491 0.30 64.07 -9.93
N ALA A 492 -0.99 63.81 -10.00
CA ALA A 492 -1.94 64.27 -11.00
C ALA A 492 -1.60 64.15 -12.50
N GLY A 493 -2.40 63.41 -13.19
CA GLY A 493 -2.51 63.49 -14.66
C GLY A 493 -3.57 62.51 -15.20
N SER A 494 -4.75 63.02 -15.42
CA SER A 494 -5.87 62.39 -16.09
C SER A 494 -5.49 61.89 -17.49
N GLY A 495 -5.94 60.69 -17.80
CA GLY A 495 -5.89 60.15 -19.16
C GLY A 495 -6.80 58.91 -19.27
N SER A 496 -8.05 59.18 -19.56
CA SER A 496 -9.05 58.19 -19.92
C SER A 496 -8.68 57.45 -21.18
N THR A 497 -8.62 56.13 -21.15
CA THR A 497 -9.05 55.29 -22.27
C THR A 497 -9.71 54.05 -21.74
N LYS A 498 -11.00 53.99 -21.96
CA LYS A 498 -11.83 52.79 -21.86
C LYS A 498 -11.38 51.78 -22.88
N THR A 499 -11.24 50.52 -22.47
CA THR A 499 -11.75 49.35 -23.23
C THR A 499 -11.49 48.07 -22.44
N GLY A 500 -12.52 47.25 -22.29
CA GLY A 500 -12.42 45.85 -21.88
C GLY A 500 -13.20 45.55 -20.61
N ASP A 501 -14.41 45.02 -20.82
CA ASP A 501 -15.32 44.53 -19.76
C ASP A 501 -14.56 43.59 -18.78
N ASP A 502 -14.49 43.99 -17.54
CA ASP A 502 -14.07 43.13 -16.41
C ASP A 502 -15.16 42.09 -16.14
N VAL A 503 -15.10 40.97 -16.85
CA VAL A 503 -15.96 39.81 -16.58
C VAL A 503 -15.59 39.26 -15.20
N LYS A 504 -16.42 39.52 -14.20
CA LYS A 504 -16.28 38.91 -12.87
C LYS A 504 -16.50 37.41 -12.97
N VAL A 505 -15.46 36.63 -12.76
CA VAL A 505 -15.48 35.17 -12.82
C VAL A 505 -15.48 34.60 -11.42
N THR A 506 -16.48 33.74 -11.11
CA THR A 506 -16.54 33.01 -9.84
C THR A 506 -16.10 31.55 -10.08
N TYR A 507 -15.24 31.06 -9.21
CA TYR A 507 -14.73 29.70 -9.26
C TYR A 507 -15.27 28.85 -8.10
N TYR A 508 -15.45 27.56 -8.34
CA TYR A 508 -15.81 26.57 -7.33
C TYR A 508 -14.84 25.36 -7.39
N LEU A 509 -14.37 24.94 -6.23
CA LEU A 509 -13.54 23.73 -6.11
C LEU A 509 -14.47 22.53 -5.88
N VAL A 510 -14.46 21.56 -6.77
CA VAL A 510 -15.26 20.35 -6.70
C VAL A 510 -14.84 19.54 -5.48
N LYS A 511 -15.81 19.12 -4.67
CA LYS A 511 -15.63 18.28 -3.48
C LYS A 511 -16.07 16.85 -3.77
N ASP A 512 -15.67 15.92 -2.89
CA ASP A 512 -16.18 14.55 -2.93
C ASP A 512 -17.70 14.53 -2.86
N GLY A 513 -18.34 13.74 -3.74
CA GLY A 513 -19.80 13.65 -3.84
C GLY A 513 -20.47 14.76 -4.65
N ASP A 514 -19.73 15.75 -5.14
CA ASP A 514 -20.30 16.79 -5.99
C ASP A 514 -20.63 16.26 -7.40
N SER A 515 -21.80 16.64 -7.90
CA SER A 515 -22.14 16.47 -9.31
C SER A 515 -22.23 17.82 -10.01
N LEU A 516 -21.94 17.83 -11.33
CA LEU A 516 -22.03 19.06 -12.13
C LEU A 516 -23.42 19.73 -12.03
N TRP A 517 -24.46 18.90 -11.88
CA TRP A 517 -25.83 19.37 -11.71
C TRP A 517 -26.08 20.03 -10.33
N ALA A 518 -25.54 19.42 -9.25
CA ALA A 518 -25.65 19.98 -7.90
C ALA A 518 -24.89 21.32 -7.81
N ILE A 519 -23.72 21.42 -8.41
CA ILE A 519 -22.95 22.67 -8.49
C ILE A 519 -23.72 23.73 -9.31
N ALA A 520 -24.25 23.35 -10.47
CA ALA A 520 -25.05 24.27 -11.31
C ALA A 520 -26.25 24.85 -10.54
N ARG A 521 -26.99 24.01 -9.81
CA ARG A 521 -28.11 24.41 -8.96
C ARG A 521 -27.68 25.36 -7.84
N LYS A 522 -26.53 25.06 -7.18
CA LYS A 522 -25.98 25.88 -6.10
C LYS A 522 -25.64 27.31 -6.55
N PHE A 523 -25.18 27.49 -7.77
CA PHE A 523 -24.77 28.78 -8.33
C PHE A 523 -25.83 29.39 -9.27
N GLN A 524 -27.01 28.78 -9.35
CA GLN A 524 -28.14 29.25 -10.16
C GLN A 524 -27.80 29.42 -11.65
N VAL A 525 -27.03 28.48 -12.18
CA VAL A 525 -26.60 28.39 -13.59
C VAL A 525 -26.95 27.01 -14.15
N SER A 526 -26.96 26.87 -15.47
CA SER A 526 -27.16 25.55 -16.08
C SER A 526 -25.87 24.75 -16.11
N ALA A 527 -25.99 23.42 -16.03
CA ALA A 527 -24.83 22.53 -16.20
C ALA A 527 -24.10 22.74 -17.55
N ASN A 528 -24.86 23.09 -18.60
CA ASN A 528 -24.33 23.43 -19.92
C ASN A 528 -23.49 24.72 -19.91
N GLN A 529 -23.87 25.72 -19.13
CA GLN A 529 -23.08 26.93 -18.97
C GLN A 529 -21.75 26.63 -18.27
N ILE A 530 -21.78 25.83 -17.19
CA ILE A 530 -20.54 25.40 -16.52
C ILE A 530 -19.66 24.61 -17.48
N LYS A 531 -20.22 23.67 -18.25
CA LYS A 531 -19.47 22.93 -19.28
C LYS A 531 -18.82 23.86 -20.30
N LYS A 532 -19.58 24.82 -20.82
CA LYS A 532 -19.07 25.78 -21.82
C LYS A 532 -17.95 26.67 -21.27
N TRP A 533 -18.09 27.14 -20.03
CA TRP A 533 -17.08 27.99 -19.40
C TRP A 533 -15.78 27.26 -19.04
N ASN A 534 -15.86 25.92 -18.91
CA ASN A 534 -14.73 25.07 -18.48
C ASN A 534 -14.26 24.09 -19.58
N ASN A 535 -14.79 24.20 -20.80
CA ASN A 535 -14.48 23.30 -21.94
C ASN A 535 -14.69 21.81 -21.59
N LEU A 536 -15.69 21.49 -20.76
CA LEU A 536 -15.97 20.10 -20.39
C LEU A 536 -16.75 19.39 -21.51
N LYS A 537 -16.22 18.24 -21.95
CA LYS A 537 -16.88 17.40 -22.98
C LYS A 537 -17.99 16.52 -22.43
N SER A 538 -18.00 16.25 -21.12
CA SER A 538 -18.98 15.40 -20.44
C SER A 538 -19.47 16.05 -19.14
N ASN A 539 -20.42 15.39 -18.44
CA ASN A 539 -20.87 15.80 -17.12
C ASN A 539 -19.99 15.27 -15.99
N LEU A 540 -18.96 14.47 -16.33
CA LEU A 540 -18.03 13.89 -15.37
C LEU A 540 -17.10 14.98 -14.84
N ILE A 541 -17.08 15.14 -13.52
CA ILE A 541 -16.19 16.03 -12.79
C ILE A 541 -15.56 15.25 -11.65
N HIS A 542 -14.34 15.61 -11.29
CA HIS A 542 -13.61 14.93 -10.21
C HIS A 542 -13.34 15.91 -9.07
N PRO A 543 -13.31 15.42 -7.82
CA PRO A 543 -12.90 16.23 -6.67
C PRO A 543 -11.53 16.88 -6.90
N GLY A 544 -11.40 18.12 -6.43
CA GLY A 544 -10.18 18.92 -6.65
C GLY A 544 -10.12 19.72 -7.95
N ILE A 545 -11.04 19.53 -8.88
CA ILE A 545 -11.13 20.37 -10.08
C ILE A 545 -11.73 21.74 -9.72
N ARG A 546 -11.12 22.80 -10.23
CA ARG A 546 -11.63 24.17 -10.09
C ARG A 546 -12.46 24.57 -11.31
N LEU A 547 -13.75 24.76 -11.11
CA LEU A 547 -14.70 25.12 -12.16
C LEU A 547 -15.07 26.58 -12.12
N VAL A 548 -15.13 27.23 -13.28
CA VAL A 548 -15.80 28.53 -13.45
C VAL A 548 -17.31 28.28 -13.35
N VAL A 549 -17.93 28.84 -12.32
CA VAL A 549 -19.35 28.63 -12.03
C VAL A 549 -20.21 29.87 -12.23
N ARG A 550 -19.61 31.02 -12.48
CA ARG A 550 -20.28 32.25 -12.84
C ARG A 550 -19.35 33.17 -13.63
N LYS A 551 -19.84 33.72 -14.73
CA LYS A 551 -19.26 34.83 -15.49
C LYS A 551 -20.34 35.94 -15.58
N VAL A 552 -20.06 37.11 -15.01
CA VAL A 552 -20.95 38.29 -15.04
C VAL A 552 -20.22 39.43 -15.72
#